data_f1b993afccd1593a07aae9102ac554db
#
_entry.id   f1b993afccd1593a07aae9102ac554db
#
_cell.length_a   1.000
_cell.length_b   1.000
_cell.length_c   1.000
_cell.angle_alpha   90.00
_cell.angle_beta   90.00
_cell.angle_gamma   90.00
#
_symmetry.space_group_name_H-M   'P 1'
#
loop_
_entity.id
_entity.type
_entity.pdbx_description
1 polymer ?
#
loop_
_entity_poly.entity_id
_entity_poly.type
_entity_poly.pdbx_seq_one_letter_code
_entity_poly.pdbx_strand_id
1 'polypeptide(L)'
;MIFKAFDLERLLSDWEQTVEFNFAESGVHPVPLKELLEFADADLNEFLDIPLNYPEVNGDLKLRQRIQELYNGAGLDNVIVTVGASEANYILANTLLMEGDEVAVMGPTYMQFSGAASNLGAKVKTFSLNENKAWALDIEELQEAVTPNTKVIAVVNPNNPTGKILSEKEMDVLITAAEKVNAWLIADEVYGGAEREKTQPTSSFYGKYNKVITVNGLSKAYGLPGLRIGWIVAPVNLIQELWKRHEYTTVSSSMLGNRLGEMALRPHVRRQLLDRTRKLVGQGFDVLQQILDEYGSGIQITQVQTQKADPPDQVIDAFR
;
A
#
# COMPACT_ATOMS: atom_id res chain seq x y z
N MET A 1 20.97 -13.52 -13.95
CA MET A 1 20.56 -12.12 -13.77
C MET A 1 21.08 -11.61 -12.42
N ILE A 2 21.61 -10.37 -12.32
CA ILE A 2 22.01 -9.81 -11.04
C ILE A 2 20.78 -9.25 -10.36
N PHE A 3 20.50 -9.70 -9.12
CA PHE A 3 19.37 -9.20 -8.33
C PHE A 3 19.65 -7.75 -7.91
N LYS A 4 18.76 -6.81 -8.27
CA LYS A 4 18.88 -5.40 -7.93
C LYS A 4 18.30 -5.15 -6.55
N ALA A 5 19.03 -4.40 -5.72
CA ALA A 5 18.52 -3.93 -4.44
C ALA A 5 17.34 -2.95 -4.65
N PHE A 6 16.52 -2.79 -3.62
CA PHE A 6 15.49 -1.77 -3.59
C PHE A 6 16.10 -0.49 -3.01
N ASP A 7 16.55 0.41 -3.90
CA ASP A 7 17.35 1.58 -3.53
C ASP A 7 16.69 2.48 -2.49
N LEU A 8 15.36 2.70 -2.62
CA LEU A 8 14.60 3.51 -1.65
C LEU A 8 14.66 2.89 -0.24
N GLU A 9 14.40 1.61 -0.10
CA GLU A 9 14.42 0.92 1.21
C GLU A 9 15.84 0.87 1.79
N ARG A 10 16.86 0.79 0.93
CA ARG A 10 18.25 0.91 1.36
C ARG A 10 18.55 2.27 1.94
N LEU A 11 18.15 3.34 1.23
CA LEU A 11 18.33 4.71 1.70
C LEU A 11 17.60 4.92 3.05
N LEU A 12 16.35 4.45 3.16
CA LEU A 12 15.60 4.55 4.42
C LEU A 12 16.29 3.77 5.55
N SER A 13 16.77 2.57 5.27
CA SER A 13 17.50 1.75 6.27
C SER A 13 18.76 2.43 6.81
N ASP A 14 19.46 3.19 5.98
CA ASP A 14 20.68 3.88 6.38
C ASP A 14 20.41 5.13 7.23
N TRP A 15 19.29 5.82 7.00
CA TRP A 15 19.06 7.14 7.55
C TRP A 15 17.85 7.28 8.47
N GLU A 16 16.79 6.50 8.27
CA GLU A 16 15.50 6.65 8.95
C GLU A 16 15.59 6.68 10.48
N GLN A 17 16.48 5.87 11.05
CA GLN A 17 16.66 5.73 12.50
C GLN A 17 17.72 6.68 13.08
N THR A 18 18.43 7.42 12.24
CA THR A 18 19.59 8.23 12.65
C THR A 18 19.37 9.73 12.49
N VAL A 19 18.43 10.15 11.65
CA VAL A 19 18.13 11.57 11.43
C VAL A 19 17.29 12.14 12.55
N GLU A 20 17.51 13.40 12.91
CA GLU A 20 16.71 14.10 13.91
C GLU A 20 15.26 14.35 13.41
N PHE A 21 15.12 14.66 12.12
CA PHE A 21 13.81 14.89 11.47
C PHE A 21 13.68 14.00 10.24
N ASN A 22 12.78 13.02 10.31
CA ASN A 22 12.50 12.13 9.20
C ASN A 22 11.31 12.66 8.38
N PHE A 23 11.58 13.17 7.18
CA PHE A 23 10.57 13.62 6.23
C PHE A 23 10.30 12.61 5.09
N ALA A 24 10.95 11.45 5.13
CA ALA A 24 10.82 10.43 4.09
C ALA A 24 9.77 9.36 4.41
N GLU A 25 9.34 9.25 5.70
CA GLU A 25 8.30 8.30 6.09
C GLU A 25 6.93 8.72 5.53
N SER A 26 6.30 7.82 4.80
CA SER A 26 4.98 8.05 4.18
C SER A 26 3.80 7.63 5.05
N GLY A 27 4.06 7.19 6.28
CA GLY A 27 3.05 6.85 7.29
C GLY A 27 2.81 7.98 8.28
N VAL A 28 1.76 7.87 9.07
CA VAL A 28 1.52 8.71 10.25
C VAL A 28 2.28 8.16 11.45
N HIS A 29 2.43 8.97 12.50
CA HIS A 29 2.98 8.48 13.77
C HIS A 29 2.29 7.19 14.20
N PRO A 30 3.06 6.11 14.45
CA PRO A 30 2.51 4.81 14.84
C PRO A 30 1.62 4.91 16.08
N VAL A 31 0.58 4.09 16.09
CA VAL A 31 -0.33 3.98 17.23
C VAL A 31 0.36 3.16 18.32
N PRO A 32 0.52 3.69 19.56
CA PRO A 32 0.99 2.90 20.68
C PRO A 32 0.03 1.75 21.00
N LEU A 33 0.55 0.61 21.47
CA LEU A 33 -0.29 -0.52 21.86
C LEU A 33 -1.37 -0.12 22.88
N LYS A 34 -1.02 0.73 23.85
CA LYS A 34 -1.96 1.25 24.84
C LYS A 34 -3.15 1.97 24.19
N GLU A 35 -2.90 2.84 23.21
CA GLU A 35 -3.95 3.58 22.49
C GLU A 35 -4.85 2.63 21.67
N LEU A 36 -4.27 1.60 21.05
CA LEU A 36 -5.06 0.58 20.36
C LEU A 36 -5.97 -0.20 21.30
N LEU A 37 -5.47 -0.58 22.48
CA LEU A 37 -6.26 -1.25 23.51
C LEU A 37 -7.39 -0.36 24.04
N GLU A 38 -7.13 0.93 24.26
CA GLU A 38 -8.15 1.91 24.64
C GLU A 38 -9.25 2.03 23.57
N PHE A 39 -8.90 2.11 22.30
CA PHE A 39 -9.87 2.12 21.19
C PHE A 39 -10.72 0.86 21.14
N ALA A 40 -10.15 -0.26 21.55
CA ALA A 40 -10.81 -1.57 21.51
C ALA A 40 -11.59 -1.91 22.78
N ASP A 41 -11.50 -1.07 23.83
CA ASP A 41 -12.00 -1.37 25.19
C ASP A 41 -11.52 -2.76 25.66
N ALA A 42 -10.22 -3.03 25.47
CA ALA A 42 -9.61 -4.33 25.71
C ALA A 42 -8.60 -4.27 26.86
N ASP A 43 -8.57 -5.33 27.69
CA ASP A 43 -7.58 -5.49 28.76
C ASP A 43 -6.29 -6.12 28.22
N LEU A 44 -5.14 -5.55 28.60
CA LEU A 44 -3.83 -6.12 28.30
C LEU A 44 -3.71 -7.58 28.77
N ASN A 45 -4.35 -7.93 29.89
CA ASN A 45 -4.33 -9.29 30.44
C ASN A 45 -4.89 -10.34 29.47
N GLU A 46 -5.80 -9.97 28.54
CA GLU A 46 -6.31 -10.87 27.53
C GLU A 46 -5.21 -11.35 26.56
N PHE A 47 -4.09 -10.65 26.48
CA PHE A 47 -2.95 -10.98 25.63
C PHE A 47 -1.88 -11.80 26.33
N LEU A 48 -1.84 -11.80 27.67
CA LEU A 48 -0.79 -12.49 28.43
C LEU A 48 -0.89 -14.01 28.31
N ASP A 49 -2.10 -14.53 28.14
CA ASP A 49 -2.38 -15.97 28.02
C ASP A 49 -2.46 -16.46 26.57
N ILE A 50 -2.16 -15.61 25.57
CA ILE A 50 -2.14 -16.01 24.17
C ILE A 50 -0.97 -16.97 23.92
N PRO A 51 -1.20 -18.20 23.48
CA PRO A 51 -0.12 -19.09 23.10
C PRO A 51 0.59 -18.55 21.86
N LEU A 52 1.93 -18.48 21.91
CA LEU A 52 2.75 -17.98 20.80
C LEU A 52 3.02 -19.10 19.78
N ASN A 53 1.95 -19.71 19.28
CA ASN A 53 1.97 -20.74 18.26
C ASN A 53 1.87 -20.15 16.84
N TYR A 54 1.99 -20.99 15.83
CA TYR A 54 1.68 -20.59 14.46
C TYR A 54 0.17 -20.37 14.29
N PRO A 55 -0.28 -19.25 13.74
CA PRO A 55 -1.65 -19.14 13.24
C PRO A 55 -1.82 -19.94 11.94
N GLU A 56 -3.02 -19.95 11.38
CA GLU A 56 -3.27 -20.52 10.06
C GLU A 56 -2.36 -19.81 9.01
N VAL A 57 -1.84 -20.58 8.09
CA VAL A 57 -0.90 -20.11 7.06
C VAL A 57 -1.48 -18.92 6.27
N ASN A 58 -2.76 -19.01 5.90
CA ASN A 58 -3.46 -17.96 5.17
C ASN A 58 -4.02 -16.85 6.08
N GLY A 59 -3.71 -16.86 7.37
CA GLY A 59 -4.13 -15.90 8.39
C GLY A 59 -5.24 -16.37 9.31
N ASP A 60 -5.24 -15.87 10.55
CA ASP A 60 -6.27 -16.18 11.56
C ASP A 60 -7.67 -15.99 11.00
N LEU A 61 -8.56 -16.92 11.27
CA LEU A 61 -9.94 -16.94 10.77
C LEU A 61 -10.69 -15.62 11.07
N LYS A 62 -10.56 -15.13 12.32
CA LYS A 62 -11.26 -13.89 12.72
C LYS A 62 -10.71 -12.67 12.00
N LEU A 63 -9.39 -12.60 11.80
CA LEU A 63 -8.78 -11.52 11.02
C LEU A 63 -9.26 -11.56 9.57
N ARG A 64 -9.28 -12.75 8.92
CA ARG A 64 -9.79 -12.87 7.55
C ARG A 64 -11.28 -12.51 7.44
N GLN A 65 -12.09 -12.83 8.46
CA GLN A 65 -13.49 -12.38 8.56
C GLN A 65 -13.60 -10.83 8.56
N ARG A 66 -12.75 -10.15 9.34
CA ARG A 66 -12.73 -8.68 9.34
C ARG A 66 -12.27 -8.09 8.00
N ILE A 67 -11.29 -8.73 7.38
CA ILE A 67 -10.80 -8.27 6.07
C ILE A 67 -11.87 -8.42 5.00
N GLN A 68 -12.54 -9.57 4.90
CA GLN A 68 -13.58 -9.78 3.89
C GLN A 68 -14.73 -8.77 4.01
N GLU A 69 -15.08 -8.33 5.24
CA GLU A 69 -16.12 -7.32 5.50
C GLU A 69 -15.80 -5.95 4.86
N LEU A 70 -14.53 -5.69 4.51
CA LEU A 70 -14.10 -4.46 3.84
C LEU A 70 -14.39 -4.46 2.33
N TYR A 71 -14.65 -5.62 1.74
CA TYR A 71 -14.75 -5.81 0.30
C TYR A 71 -16.09 -6.45 -0.06
N ASN A 72 -16.95 -5.70 -0.71
CA ASN A 72 -18.27 -6.17 -1.07
C ASN A 72 -18.20 -7.39 -1.99
N GLY A 73 -18.85 -8.49 -1.58
CA GLY A 73 -18.88 -9.74 -2.33
C GLY A 73 -17.66 -10.66 -2.11
N ALA A 74 -16.68 -10.27 -1.27
CA ALA A 74 -15.60 -11.16 -0.88
C ALA A 74 -16.06 -12.22 0.14
N GLY A 75 -15.57 -13.45 -0.03
CA GLY A 75 -15.66 -14.52 0.96
C GLY A 75 -14.32 -14.78 1.64
N LEU A 76 -14.31 -15.66 2.65
CA LEU A 76 -13.08 -16.03 3.36
C LEU A 76 -11.98 -16.58 2.43
N ASP A 77 -12.38 -17.32 1.41
CA ASP A 77 -11.44 -17.94 0.47
C ASP A 77 -10.86 -16.95 -0.54
N ASN A 78 -11.36 -15.72 -0.55
CA ASN A 78 -10.79 -14.63 -1.34
C ASN A 78 -9.65 -13.90 -0.61
N VAL A 79 -9.37 -14.23 0.66
CA VAL A 79 -8.44 -13.48 1.52
C VAL A 79 -7.23 -14.32 1.90
N ILE A 80 -6.03 -13.78 1.74
CA ILE A 80 -4.79 -14.28 2.34
C ILE A 80 -4.10 -13.16 3.10
N VAL A 81 -3.72 -13.41 4.35
CA VAL A 81 -2.94 -12.49 5.18
C VAL A 81 -1.46 -12.68 4.92
N THR A 82 -0.73 -11.59 4.87
CA THR A 82 0.71 -11.55 4.57
C THR A 82 1.48 -10.75 5.62
N VAL A 83 2.80 -10.88 5.65
CA VAL A 83 3.70 -10.09 6.50
C VAL A 83 3.89 -8.70 5.88
N GLY A 84 2.83 -7.86 6.02
CA GLY A 84 2.71 -6.56 5.38
C GLY A 84 2.40 -6.66 3.88
N ALA A 85 2.05 -5.52 3.29
CA ALA A 85 1.84 -5.38 1.84
C ALA A 85 3.11 -5.70 1.04
N SER A 86 4.28 -5.58 1.67
CA SER A 86 5.58 -5.90 1.04
C SER A 86 5.67 -7.37 0.63
N GLU A 87 5.29 -8.29 1.49
CA GLU A 87 5.22 -9.70 1.12
C GLU A 87 4.12 -9.95 0.07
N ALA A 88 2.96 -9.30 0.22
CA ALA A 88 1.88 -9.41 -0.76
C ALA A 88 2.37 -9.08 -2.18
N ASN A 89 3.01 -7.94 -2.36
CA ASN A 89 3.55 -7.52 -3.65
C ASN A 89 4.63 -8.49 -4.18
N TYR A 90 5.48 -9.01 -3.29
CA TYR A 90 6.54 -9.97 -3.66
C TYR A 90 5.97 -11.31 -4.13
N ILE A 91 5.04 -11.91 -3.39
CA ILE A 91 4.42 -13.19 -3.79
C ILE A 91 3.53 -13.03 -5.03
N LEU A 92 2.87 -11.87 -5.23
CA LEU A 92 2.13 -11.57 -6.45
C LEU A 92 3.04 -11.56 -7.67
N ALA A 93 4.17 -10.83 -7.61
CA ALA A 93 5.13 -10.81 -8.70
C ALA A 93 5.62 -12.22 -9.04
N ASN A 94 6.02 -13.00 -8.03
CA ASN A 94 6.49 -14.37 -8.21
C ASN A 94 5.40 -15.37 -8.63
N THR A 95 4.12 -15.03 -8.48
CA THR A 95 3.00 -15.88 -8.91
C THR A 95 2.59 -15.60 -10.35
N LEU A 96 2.59 -14.34 -10.74
CA LEU A 96 1.98 -13.89 -11.98
C LEU A 96 2.97 -13.73 -13.12
N LEU A 97 4.28 -13.59 -12.81
CA LEU A 97 5.28 -13.18 -13.78
C LEU A 97 6.40 -14.21 -13.94
N MET A 98 6.87 -14.30 -15.17
CA MET A 98 8.08 -15.01 -15.60
C MET A 98 8.96 -14.08 -16.41
N GLU A 99 10.19 -14.52 -16.70
CA GLU A 99 11.12 -13.81 -17.56
C GLU A 99 10.49 -13.53 -18.94
N GLY A 100 10.57 -12.28 -19.38
CA GLY A 100 10.04 -11.81 -20.65
C GLY A 100 8.57 -11.34 -20.63
N ASP A 101 7.81 -11.61 -19.57
CA ASP A 101 6.44 -11.11 -19.44
C ASP A 101 6.39 -9.57 -19.40
N GLU A 102 5.31 -8.97 -19.88
CA GLU A 102 5.13 -7.52 -19.89
C GLU A 102 4.23 -7.07 -18.75
N VAL A 103 4.67 -6.00 -18.07
CA VAL A 103 3.95 -5.35 -16.95
C VAL A 103 3.83 -3.86 -17.23
N ALA A 104 2.63 -3.30 -17.09
CA ALA A 104 2.39 -1.86 -17.11
C ALA A 104 2.21 -1.33 -15.69
N VAL A 105 2.99 -0.33 -15.28
CA VAL A 105 3.00 0.23 -13.92
C VAL A 105 2.71 1.72 -13.97
N MET A 106 1.76 2.17 -13.14
CA MET A 106 1.46 3.60 -12.97
C MET A 106 2.62 4.31 -12.28
N GLY A 107 3.08 5.43 -12.83
CA GLY A 107 4.15 6.24 -12.27
C GLY A 107 3.79 7.73 -12.10
N PRO A 108 4.49 8.47 -11.22
CA PRO A 108 5.42 7.95 -10.22
C PRO A 108 4.71 7.12 -9.15
N THR A 109 5.41 6.12 -8.59
CA THR A 109 4.81 5.20 -7.60
C THR A 109 5.87 4.60 -6.68
N TYR A 110 5.41 3.97 -5.60
CA TYR A 110 6.25 3.12 -4.76
C TYR A 110 6.74 1.90 -5.58
N MET A 111 8.04 1.78 -5.73
CA MET A 111 8.67 0.95 -6.77
C MET A 111 8.79 -0.54 -6.42
N GLN A 112 8.19 -1.02 -5.34
CA GLN A 112 8.40 -2.41 -4.89
C GLN A 112 7.93 -3.44 -5.93
N PHE A 113 6.70 -3.30 -6.44
CA PHE A 113 6.17 -4.26 -7.40
C PHE A 113 6.97 -4.23 -8.71
N SER A 114 7.28 -3.03 -9.23
CA SER A 114 8.07 -2.88 -10.45
C SER A 114 9.49 -3.42 -10.31
N GLY A 115 10.11 -3.21 -9.14
CA GLY A 115 11.43 -3.75 -8.81
C GLY A 115 11.43 -5.27 -8.73
N ALA A 116 10.44 -5.86 -8.06
CA ALA A 116 10.25 -7.31 -7.99
C ALA A 116 10.04 -7.92 -9.39
N ALA A 117 9.18 -7.30 -10.20
CA ALA A 117 8.94 -7.73 -11.59
C ALA A 117 10.23 -7.66 -12.43
N SER A 118 11.00 -6.57 -12.32
CA SER A 118 12.29 -6.43 -13.02
C SER A 118 13.29 -7.49 -12.59
N ASN A 119 13.33 -7.84 -11.30
CA ASN A 119 14.22 -8.88 -10.76
C ASN A 119 13.84 -10.29 -11.25
N LEU A 120 12.60 -10.50 -11.68
CA LEU A 120 12.14 -11.73 -12.35
C LEU A 120 12.41 -11.74 -13.86
N GLY A 121 12.95 -10.64 -14.40
CA GLY A 121 13.19 -10.51 -15.85
C GLY A 121 11.97 -10.09 -16.65
N ALA A 122 10.92 -9.61 -16.01
CA ALA A 122 9.78 -9.03 -16.70
C ALA A 122 10.14 -7.66 -17.32
N LYS A 123 9.46 -7.34 -18.42
CA LYS A 123 9.60 -6.05 -19.11
C LYS A 123 8.60 -5.07 -18.47
N VAL A 124 9.12 -4.15 -17.67
CA VAL A 124 8.31 -3.13 -17.01
C VAL A 124 8.19 -1.91 -17.91
N LYS A 125 6.96 -1.57 -18.27
CA LYS A 125 6.57 -0.34 -18.97
C LYS A 125 5.84 0.57 -17.96
N THR A 126 6.03 1.87 -18.07
CA THR A 126 5.36 2.84 -17.21
C THR A 126 4.36 3.66 -18.01
N PHE A 127 3.28 4.06 -17.35
CA PHE A 127 2.36 5.11 -17.80
C PHE A 127 2.19 6.10 -16.65
N SER A 128 2.03 7.39 -16.96
CA SER A 128 2.21 8.45 -16.00
C SER A 128 0.90 9.00 -15.42
N LEU A 129 1.01 9.52 -14.21
CA LEU A 129 0.13 10.55 -13.70
C LEU A 129 0.72 11.91 -14.13
N ASN A 130 -0.05 12.75 -14.80
CA ASN A 130 0.42 13.99 -15.39
C ASN A 130 0.42 15.14 -14.37
N GLU A 131 1.61 15.57 -13.94
CA GLU A 131 1.78 16.64 -12.96
C GLU A 131 1.10 17.94 -13.39
N ASN A 132 1.22 18.32 -14.66
CA ASN A 132 0.65 19.56 -15.20
C ASN A 132 -0.89 19.51 -15.31
N LYS A 133 -1.50 18.34 -15.10
CA LYS A 133 -2.96 18.11 -15.10
C LYS A 133 -3.44 17.64 -13.72
N ALA A 134 -2.89 18.17 -12.64
CA ALA A 134 -3.22 17.80 -11.26
C ALA A 134 -3.13 16.27 -11.03
N TRP A 135 -2.09 15.65 -11.55
CA TRP A 135 -1.84 14.21 -11.46
C TRP A 135 -2.96 13.35 -12.07
N ALA A 136 -3.66 13.85 -13.08
CA ALA A 136 -4.61 13.04 -13.82
C ALA A 136 -3.89 11.90 -14.55
N LEU A 137 -4.58 10.76 -14.68
CA LEU A 137 -4.09 9.61 -15.46
C LEU A 137 -3.82 10.01 -16.91
N ASP A 138 -2.63 9.74 -17.42
CA ASP A 138 -2.33 9.91 -18.83
C ASP A 138 -2.83 8.68 -19.60
N ILE A 139 -3.94 8.88 -20.32
CA ILE A 139 -4.63 7.79 -21.03
C ILE A 139 -3.85 7.38 -22.27
N GLU A 140 -3.14 8.29 -22.93
CA GLU A 140 -2.36 7.99 -24.13
C GLU A 140 -1.18 7.10 -23.76
N GLU A 141 -0.42 7.47 -22.72
CA GLU A 141 0.67 6.63 -22.22
C GLU A 141 0.19 5.26 -21.71
N LEU A 142 -0.98 5.20 -21.06
CA LEU A 142 -1.57 3.92 -20.67
C LEU A 142 -1.84 3.03 -21.87
N GLN A 143 -2.38 3.59 -22.97
CA GLN A 143 -2.66 2.84 -24.17
C GLN A 143 -1.39 2.35 -24.88
N GLU A 144 -0.29 3.11 -24.79
CA GLU A 144 1.02 2.72 -25.32
C GLU A 144 1.70 1.65 -24.45
N ALA A 145 1.59 1.76 -23.14
CA ALA A 145 2.20 0.81 -22.20
C ALA A 145 1.50 -0.56 -22.23
N VAL A 146 0.17 -0.58 -22.38
CA VAL A 146 -0.63 -1.81 -22.39
C VAL A 146 -0.70 -2.40 -23.78
N THR A 147 -0.13 -3.60 -23.94
CA THR A 147 -0.13 -4.35 -25.20
C THR A 147 -0.89 -5.67 -25.06
N PRO A 148 -1.18 -6.38 -26.14
CA PRO A 148 -1.80 -7.71 -26.07
C PRO A 148 -1.00 -8.74 -25.24
N ASN A 149 0.29 -8.46 -24.97
CA ASN A 149 1.17 -9.32 -24.15
C ASN A 149 1.23 -8.90 -22.68
N THR A 150 0.61 -7.79 -22.30
CA THR A 150 0.61 -7.30 -20.90
C THR A 150 -0.09 -8.32 -20.00
N LYS A 151 0.63 -8.81 -18.99
CA LYS A 151 0.14 -9.76 -17.99
C LYS A 151 -0.48 -9.08 -16.78
N VAL A 152 0.10 -7.94 -16.38
CA VAL A 152 -0.28 -7.22 -15.18
C VAL A 152 -0.29 -5.72 -15.48
N ILE A 153 -1.33 -5.04 -15.00
CA ILE A 153 -1.37 -3.59 -14.80
C ILE A 153 -1.32 -3.35 -13.29
N ALA A 154 -0.38 -2.55 -12.82
CA ALA A 154 -0.23 -2.27 -11.39
C ALA A 154 -0.39 -0.78 -11.07
N VAL A 155 -1.24 -0.48 -10.08
CA VAL A 155 -1.53 0.88 -9.61
C VAL A 155 -1.46 0.95 -8.09
N VAL A 156 -1.20 2.14 -7.54
CA VAL A 156 -1.31 2.46 -6.12
C VAL A 156 -2.39 3.53 -5.97
N ASN A 157 -3.44 3.27 -5.19
CA ASN A 157 -4.58 4.19 -5.06
C ASN A 157 -5.21 4.17 -3.64
N PRO A 158 -5.09 5.24 -2.86
CA PRO A 158 -4.41 6.53 -3.13
C PRO A 158 -2.92 6.36 -3.42
N ASN A 159 -2.38 7.20 -4.31
CA ASN A 159 -1.01 7.02 -4.81
C ASN A 159 0.07 7.56 -3.86
N ASN A 160 1.16 6.85 -3.76
CA ASN A 160 2.43 7.31 -3.20
C ASN A 160 3.43 7.46 -4.36
N PRO A 161 4.06 8.66 -4.60
CA PRO A 161 4.14 9.79 -3.65
C PRO A 161 3.11 10.90 -3.90
N THR A 162 2.31 10.87 -4.97
CA THR A 162 1.55 12.05 -5.42
C THR A 162 0.34 12.38 -4.56
N GLY A 163 -0.13 11.45 -3.69
CA GLY A 163 -1.39 11.59 -2.97
C GLY A 163 -2.64 11.59 -3.88
N LYS A 164 -2.45 11.41 -5.18
CA LYS A 164 -3.57 11.33 -6.14
C LYS A 164 -4.52 10.21 -5.75
N ILE A 165 -5.80 10.54 -5.72
CA ILE A 165 -6.90 9.60 -5.64
C ILE A 165 -7.52 9.51 -7.04
N LEU A 166 -7.51 8.32 -7.63
CA LEU A 166 -8.13 8.10 -8.93
C LEU A 166 -9.64 8.30 -8.83
N SER A 167 -10.20 9.03 -9.80
CA SER A 167 -11.64 9.15 -9.96
C SER A 167 -12.24 7.82 -10.47
N GLU A 168 -13.54 7.61 -10.27
CA GLU A 168 -14.24 6.43 -10.82
C GLU A 168 -14.02 6.29 -12.34
N LYS A 169 -13.97 7.39 -13.07
CA LYS A 169 -13.70 7.38 -14.52
C LYS A 169 -12.29 6.89 -14.84
N GLU A 170 -11.28 7.32 -14.07
CA GLU A 170 -9.90 6.84 -14.24
C GLU A 170 -9.78 5.36 -13.87
N MET A 171 -10.48 4.93 -12.83
CA MET A 171 -10.57 3.51 -12.45
C MET A 171 -11.21 2.67 -13.58
N ASP A 172 -12.30 3.15 -14.17
CA ASP A 172 -12.99 2.46 -15.29
C ASP A 172 -12.10 2.36 -16.54
N VAL A 173 -11.29 3.38 -16.82
CA VAL A 173 -10.31 3.34 -17.92
C VAL A 173 -9.25 2.26 -17.69
N LEU A 174 -8.72 2.15 -16.48
CA LEU A 174 -7.74 1.12 -16.10
C LEU A 174 -8.34 -0.29 -16.19
N ILE A 175 -9.56 -0.46 -15.72
CA ILE A 175 -10.29 -1.72 -15.80
C ILE A 175 -10.51 -2.12 -17.26
N THR A 176 -11.01 -1.19 -18.09
CA THR A 176 -11.22 -1.42 -19.54
C THR A 176 -9.93 -1.79 -20.24
N ALA A 177 -8.80 -1.15 -19.89
CA ALA A 177 -7.50 -1.49 -20.45
C ALA A 177 -7.07 -2.91 -20.05
N ALA A 178 -7.28 -3.32 -18.81
CA ALA A 178 -6.97 -4.66 -18.33
C ALA A 178 -7.87 -5.74 -19.00
N GLU A 179 -9.17 -5.49 -19.06
CA GLU A 179 -10.14 -6.39 -19.72
C GLU A 179 -9.80 -6.64 -21.18
N LYS A 180 -9.46 -5.58 -21.93
CA LYS A 180 -9.15 -5.64 -23.35
C LYS A 180 -8.04 -6.64 -23.67
N VAL A 181 -7.04 -6.76 -22.79
CA VAL A 181 -5.88 -7.65 -22.97
C VAL A 181 -5.90 -8.85 -22.03
N ASN A 182 -7.00 -9.02 -21.24
CA ASN A 182 -7.17 -10.08 -20.25
C ASN A 182 -6.06 -10.11 -19.19
N ALA A 183 -5.51 -8.93 -18.84
CA ALA A 183 -4.46 -8.76 -17.82
C ALA A 183 -5.03 -8.79 -16.40
N TRP A 184 -4.20 -9.11 -15.43
CA TRP A 184 -4.48 -8.86 -14.02
C TRP A 184 -4.35 -7.37 -13.72
N LEU A 185 -5.25 -6.83 -12.90
CA LEU A 185 -5.15 -5.47 -12.35
C LEU A 185 -4.83 -5.55 -10.86
N ILE A 186 -3.61 -5.18 -10.48
CA ILE A 186 -3.19 -5.08 -9.08
C ILE A 186 -3.41 -3.65 -8.62
N ALA A 187 -4.20 -3.47 -7.56
CA ALA A 187 -4.41 -2.21 -6.88
C ALA A 187 -3.85 -2.29 -5.45
N ASP A 188 -2.77 -1.56 -5.20
CA ASP A 188 -2.26 -1.35 -3.84
C ASP A 188 -3.07 -0.22 -3.20
N GLU A 189 -3.85 -0.55 -2.16
CA GLU A 189 -4.81 0.33 -1.52
C GLU A 189 -4.42 0.69 -0.07
N VAL A 190 -3.14 0.56 0.30
CA VAL A 190 -2.66 0.74 1.69
C VAL A 190 -2.94 2.12 2.30
N TYR A 191 -3.18 3.13 1.46
CA TYR A 191 -3.52 4.49 1.90
C TYR A 191 -5.03 4.76 1.97
N GLY A 192 -5.86 3.80 1.57
CA GLY A 192 -7.32 3.92 1.64
C GLY A 192 -7.80 4.09 3.09
N GLY A 193 -8.40 5.22 3.38
CA GLY A 193 -8.80 5.64 4.71
C GLY A 193 -8.02 6.80 5.31
N ALA A 194 -6.87 7.17 4.71
CA ALA A 194 -6.05 8.31 5.14
C ALA A 194 -6.40 9.63 4.40
N GLU A 195 -7.45 9.65 3.61
CA GLU A 195 -7.85 10.81 2.81
C GLU A 195 -8.15 12.03 3.69
N ARG A 196 -7.48 13.16 3.40
CA ARG A 196 -7.64 14.40 4.15
C ARG A 196 -9.05 15.01 4.02
N GLU A 197 -9.59 15.01 2.82
CA GLU A 197 -10.83 15.74 2.49
C GLU A 197 -12.09 14.87 2.50
N LYS A 198 -11.95 13.57 2.77
CA LYS A 198 -13.06 12.62 2.75
C LYS A 198 -13.24 11.96 4.11
N THR A 199 -14.47 11.71 4.47
CA THR A 199 -14.84 10.95 5.69
C THR A 199 -14.95 9.45 5.43
N GLN A 200 -15.01 9.05 4.16
CA GLN A 200 -15.09 7.65 3.74
C GLN A 200 -13.82 7.26 2.99
N PRO A 201 -13.35 6.03 3.14
CA PRO A 201 -12.23 5.52 2.36
C PRO A 201 -12.48 5.61 0.84
N THR A 202 -11.40 5.73 0.07
CA THR A 202 -11.44 5.62 -1.38
C THR A 202 -12.08 4.30 -1.81
N SER A 203 -12.88 4.32 -2.87
CA SER A 203 -13.49 3.11 -3.44
C SER A 203 -12.41 2.12 -3.85
N SER A 204 -12.62 0.84 -3.50
CA SER A 204 -11.75 -0.24 -3.92
C SER A 204 -11.99 -0.63 -5.38
N PHE A 205 -10.96 -1.16 -6.02
CA PHE A 205 -11.09 -1.83 -7.32
C PHE A 205 -11.75 -3.22 -7.22
N TYR A 206 -11.80 -3.81 -6.01
CA TYR A 206 -12.34 -5.14 -5.83
C TYR A 206 -13.79 -5.25 -6.36
N GLY A 207 -14.06 -6.34 -7.08
CA GLY A 207 -15.39 -6.62 -7.65
C GLY A 207 -15.73 -5.86 -8.93
N LYS A 208 -14.91 -4.92 -9.38
CA LYS A 208 -15.15 -4.17 -10.62
C LYS A 208 -14.72 -4.94 -11.88
N TYR A 209 -13.84 -5.92 -11.74
CA TYR A 209 -13.38 -6.81 -12.81
C TYR A 209 -12.95 -8.17 -12.22
N ASN A 210 -13.13 -9.25 -12.97
CA ASN A 210 -12.90 -10.61 -12.47
C ASN A 210 -11.41 -10.97 -12.26
N LYS A 211 -10.48 -10.16 -12.74
CA LYS A 211 -9.02 -10.29 -12.50
C LYS A 211 -8.45 -9.12 -11.72
N VAL A 212 -9.24 -8.50 -10.86
CA VAL A 212 -8.72 -7.53 -9.89
C VAL A 212 -8.11 -8.26 -8.70
N ILE A 213 -6.98 -7.73 -8.27
CA ILE A 213 -6.27 -8.10 -7.05
C ILE A 213 -6.10 -6.84 -6.23
N THR A 214 -6.57 -6.81 -4.99
CA THR A 214 -6.30 -5.72 -4.08
C THR A 214 -5.25 -6.13 -3.05
N VAL A 215 -4.31 -5.23 -2.80
CA VAL A 215 -3.30 -5.33 -1.74
C VAL A 215 -3.60 -4.24 -0.73
N ASN A 216 -3.60 -4.57 0.55
CA ASN A 216 -3.77 -3.58 1.60
C ASN A 216 -3.05 -4.04 2.88
N GLY A 217 -3.08 -3.22 3.94
CA GLY A 217 -2.43 -3.56 5.20
C GLY A 217 -2.63 -2.51 6.27
N LEU A 218 -2.11 -2.81 7.46
CA LEU A 218 -2.28 -1.96 8.64
C LEU A 218 -1.18 -0.89 8.79
N SER A 219 -0.17 -0.87 7.92
CA SER A 219 1.02 -0.05 8.11
C SER A 219 0.78 1.44 7.88
N LYS A 220 -0.04 1.83 6.91
CA LYS A 220 -0.16 3.22 6.44
C LYS A 220 -1.40 3.91 6.98
N ALA A 221 -2.58 3.68 6.40
CA ALA A 221 -3.82 4.34 6.82
C ALA A 221 -4.20 4.05 8.30
N TYR A 222 -3.82 2.91 8.84
CA TYR A 222 -4.13 2.53 10.21
C TYR A 222 -3.04 2.92 11.23
N GLY A 223 -1.84 3.32 10.78
CA GLY A 223 -0.74 3.71 11.67
C GLY A 223 -0.19 2.57 12.53
N LEU A 224 -0.23 1.33 12.05
CA LEU A 224 0.21 0.13 12.76
C LEU A 224 1.31 -0.65 12.01
N PRO A 225 2.40 0.01 11.55
CA PRO A 225 3.44 -0.64 10.74
C PRO A 225 4.15 -1.78 11.48
N GLY A 226 4.29 -1.68 12.79
CA GLY A 226 4.97 -2.68 13.62
C GLY A 226 4.25 -4.02 13.72
N LEU A 227 2.95 -4.09 13.41
CA LEU A 227 2.21 -5.36 13.40
C LEU A 227 2.60 -6.28 12.25
N ARG A 228 3.19 -5.74 11.19
CA ARG A 228 3.54 -6.48 9.98
C ARG A 228 2.36 -7.29 9.43
N ILE A 229 1.19 -6.67 9.33
CA ILE A 229 -0.03 -7.27 8.77
C ILE A 229 -0.39 -6.56 7.47
N GLY A 230 -0.43 -7.34 6.40
CA GLY A 230 -1.01 -7.00 5.11
C GLY A 230 -1.93 -8.12 4.63
N TRP A 231 -2.58 -7.92 3.52
CA TRP A 231 -3.44 -8.93 2.91
C TRP A 231 -3.61 -8.71 1.41
N ILE A 232 -3.99 -9.79 0.75
CA ILE A 232 -4.44 -9.78 -0.64
C ILE A 232 -5.90 -10.22 -0.65
N VAL A 233 -6.73 -9.54 -1.43
CA VAL A 233 -8.08 -10.00 -1.77
C VAL A 233 -8.15 -10.19 -3.29
N ALA A 234 -8.45 -11.42 -3.71
CA ALA A 234 -8.39 -11.83 -5.11
C ALA A 234 -9.35 -13.01 -5.38
N PRO A 235 -9.55 -13.41 -6.65
CA PRO A 235 -10.26 -14.63 -6.99
C PRO A 235 -9.69 -15.87 -6.29
N VAL A 236 -10.57 -16.77 -5.83
CA VAL A 236 -10.21 -17.95 -5.01
C VAL A 236 -9.11 -18.79 -5.64
N ASN A 237 -9.18 -19.03 -6.95
CA ASN A 237 -8.18 -19.81 -7.66
C ASN A 237 -6.77 -19.17 -7.59
N LEU A 238 -6.69 -17.84 -7.62
CA LEU A 238 -5.42 -17.13 -7.47
C LEU A 238 -4.92 -17.18 -6.02
N ILE A 239 -5.80 -17.05 -5.02
CA ILE A 239 -5.43 -17.19 -3.61
C ILE A 239 -4.77 -18.54 -3.35
N GLN A 240 -5.26 -19.63 -3.95
CA GLN A 240 -4.64 -20.96 -3.83
C GLN A 240 -3.22 -21.02 -4.41
N GLU A 241 -2.96 -20.29 -5.50
CA GLU A 241 -1.62 -20.21 -6.09
C GLU A 241 -0.68 -19.31 -5.26
N LEU A 242 -1.19 -18.24 -4.69
CA LEU A 242 -0.45 -17.35 -3.79
C LEU A 242 -0.07 -18.07 -2.48
N TRP A 243 -0.99 -18.87 -1.93
CA TRP A 243 -0.77 -19.65 -0.72
C TRP A 243 0.46 -20.55 -0.86
N LYS A 244 0.60 -21.29 -1.97
CA LYS A 244 1.78 -22.13 -2.23
C LYS A 244 3.11 -21.37 -2.13
N ARG A 245 3.15 -20.08 -2.48
CA ARG A 245 4.36 -19.27 -2.40
C ARG A 245 4.56 -18.67 -1.01
N HIS A 246 3.49 -18.29 -0.37
CA HIS A 246 3.50 -17.80 1.02
C HIS A 246 4.10 -18.85 1.98
N GLU A 247 3.84 -20.14 1.75
CA GLU A 247 4.44 -21.26 2.50
C GLU A 247 5.98 -21.28 2.41
N TYR A 248 6.56 -20.75 1.32
CA TYR A 248 8.01 -20.69 1.12
C TYR A 248 8.65 -19.35 1.51
N THR A 249 7.86 -18.34 1.84
CA THR A 249 8.38 -17.05 2.32
C THR A 249 8.39 -17.00 3.85
N THR A 250 7.27 -16.79 4.47
CA THR A 250 7.15 -16.56 5.91
C THR A 250 6.36 -17.65 6.64
N VAL A 251 5.77 -18.59 5.92
CA VAL A 251 4.85 -19.63 6.43
C VAL A 251 3.55 -19.02 6.92
N SER A 252 3.62 -18.08 7.85
CA SER A 252 2.46 -17.34 8.39
C SER A 252 2.91 -15.99 8.95
N SER A 253 1.99 -15.04 9.05
CA SER A 253 2.20 -13.81 9.78
C SER A 253 2.17 -14.07 11.31
N SER A 254 2.67 -13.10 12.11
CA SER A 254 2.78 -13.30 13.55
C SER A 254 1.41 -13.51 14.24
N MET A 255 1.36 -14.38 15.26
CA MET A 255 0.15 -14.62 16.06
C MET A 255 -0.35 -13.33 16.72
N LEU A 256 0.54 -12.55 17.35
CA LEU A 256 0.19 -11.28 17.97
C LEU A 256 -0.28 -10.27 16.93
N GLY A 257 0.38 -10.23 15.77
CA GLY A 257 -0.03 -9.40 14.65
C GLY A 257 -1.45 -9.72 14.17
N ASN A 258 -1.80 -11.01 14.06
CA ASN A 258 -3.15 -11.44 13.68
C ASN A 258 -4.20 -11.00 14.72
N ARG A 259 -3.92 -11.17 16.02
CA ARG A 259 -4.85 -10.80 17.10
C ARG A 259 -5.08 -9.30 17.20
N LEU A 260 -4.00 -8.51 17.16
CA LEU A 260 -4.09 -7.05 17.17
C LEU A 260 -4.66 -6.51 15.86
N GLY A 261 -4.41 -7.19 14.74
CA GLY A 261 -4.98 -6.87 13.45
C GLY A 261 -6.49 -7.10 13.39
N GLU A 262 -7.00 -8.21 13.95
CA GLU A 262 -8.43 -8.44 14.10
C GLU A 262 -9.08 -7.33 14.92
N MET A 263 -8.45 -6.98 16.05
CA MET A 263 -8.91 -5.89 16.92
C MET A 263 -8.97 -4.55 16.17
N ALA A 264 -7.89 -4.19 15.46
CA ALA A 264 -7.80 -2.96 14.70
C ALA A 264 -8.87 -2.83 13.61
N LEU A 265 -9.31 -3.96 13.04
CA LEU A 265 -10.33 -4.00 12.00
C LEU A 265 -11.76 -4.13 12.52
N ARG A 266 -11.99 -4.23 13.84
CA ARG A 266 -13.35 -4.11 14.39
C ARG A 266 -13.97 -2.77 13.99
N PRO A 267 -15.23 -2.70 13.55
CA PRO A 267 -15.79 -1.49 12.91
C PRO A 267 -15.60 -0.20 13.71
N HIS A 268 -15.76 -0.24 15.04
CA HIS A 268 -15.59 0.93 15.90
C HIS A 268 -14.12 1.34 16.08
N VAL A 269 -13.19 0.36 16.24
CA VAL A 269 -11.75 0.60 16.36
C VAL A 269 -11.19 1.14 15.04
N ARG A 270 -11.56 0.48 13.93
CA ARG A 270 -11.17 0.90 12.59
C ARG A 270 -11.54 2.37 12.33
N ARG A 271 -12.75 2.78 12.72
CA ARG A 271 -13.17 4.18 12.57
C ARG A 271 -12.26 5.12 13.34
N GLN A 272 -11.98 4.83 14.61
CA GLN A 272 -11.12 5.66 15.48
C GLN A 272 -9.70 5.77 14.92
N LEU A 273 -9.13 4.66 14.43
CA LEU A 273 -7.80 4.65 13.81
C LEU A 273 -7.76 5.53 12.56
N LEU A 274 -8.74 5.40 11.66
CA LEU A 274 -8.79 6.21 10.45
C LEU A 274 -9.06 7.69 10.73
N ASP A 275 -9.90 8.01 11.71
CA ASP A 275 -10.16 9.39 12.14
C ASP A 275 -8.90 10.01 12.78
N ARG A 276 -8.15 9.24 13.58
CA ARG A 276 -6.83 9.66 14.09
C ARG A 276 -5.87 10.00 12.96
N THR A 277 -5.76 9.11 11.99
CA THR A 277 -4.87 9.31 10.84
C THR A 277 -5.24 10.56 10.05
N ARG A 278 -6.51 10.74 9.70
CA ARG A 278 -6.99 11.94 9.00
C ARG A 278 -6.71 13.22 9.78
N LYS A 279 -6.93 13.18 11.10
CA LYS A 279 -6.62 14.32 11.96
C LYS A 279 -5.13 14.69 11.92
N LEU A 280 -4.24 13.71 12.01
CA LEU A 280 -2.78 13.94 11.95
C LEU A 280 -2.35 14.47 10.58
N VAL A 281 -2.88 13.91 9.50
CA VAL A 281 -2.61 14.38 8.13
C VAL A 281 -3.09 15.82 7.94
N GLY A 282 -4.31 16.13 8.41
CA GLY A 282 -4.86 17.49 8.36
C GLY A 282 -4.00 18.48 9.15
N GLN A 283 -3.66 18.16 10.40
CA GLN A 283 -2.81 19.01 11.25
C GLN A 283 -1.42 19.25 10.62
N GLY A 284 -0.78 18.22 10.08
CA GLY A 284 0.52 18.36 9.40
C GLY A 284 0.43 19.29 8.19
N PHE A 285 -0.64 19.16 7.40
CA PHE A 285 -0.91 20.04 6.26
C PHE A 285 -1.09 21.50 6.70
N ASP A 286 -1.92 21.75 7.71
CA ASP A 286 -2.21 23.11 8.19
C ASP A 286 -0.95 23.80 8.74
N VAL A 287 -0.15 23.07 9.52
CA VAL A 287 1.13 23.59 10.07
C VAL A 287 2.10 23.94 8.95
N LEU A 288 2.25 23.08 7.97
CA LEU A 288 3.16 23.33 6.85
C LEU A 288 2.70 24.52 6.01
N GLN A 289 1.40 24.66 5.73
CA GLN A 289 0.86 25.83 5.02
C GLN A 289 1.09 27.11 5.82
N GLN A 290 0.82 27.11 7.12
CA GLN A 290 1.05 28.26 7.98
C GLN A 290 2.52 28.73 7.93
N ILE A 291 3.47 27.79 8.05
CA ILE A 291 4.90 28.10 7.95
C ILE A 291 5.25 28.78 6.62
N LEU A 292 4.73 28.25 5.52
CA LEU A 292 4.97 28.83 4.19
C LEU A 292 4.35 30.22 4.03
N ASP A 293 3.19 30.47 4.64
CA ASP A 293 2.52 31.76 4.66
C ASP A 293 3.31 32.78 5.51
N GLU A 294 3.82 32.39 6.69
CA GLU A 294 4.65 33.21 7.55
C GLU A 294 5.95 33.64 6.86
N TYR A 295 6.56 32.77 6.07
CA TYR A 295 7.74 33.13 5.25
C TYR A 295 7.40 33.98 4.04
N GLY A 296 6.12 34.27 3.75
CA GLY A 296 5.69 34.99 2.56
C GLY A 296 6.12 34.34 1.26
N SER A 297 6.21 33.00 1.26
CA SER A 297 6.69 32.21 0.14
C SER A 297 5.82 32.34 -1.11
N GLY A 298 4.55 32.73 -0.95
CA GLY A 298 3.54 32.73 -2.02
C GLY A 298 3.16 31.31 -2.48
N ILE A 299 3.63 30.28 -1.78
CA ILE A 299 3.37 28.88 -2.11
C ILE A 299 2.08 28.46 -1.40
N GLN A 300 1.12 28.01 -2.16
CA GLN A 300 -0.06 27.32 -1.63
C GLN A 300 0.15 25.82 -1.72
N ILE A 301 0.07 25.12 -0.59
CA ILE A 301 0.13 23.67 -0.58
C ILE A 301 -1.23 23.16 -1.04
N THR A 302 -1.28 22.62 -2.26
CA THR A 302 -2.46 21.92 -2.76
C THR A 302 -2.40 20.45 -2.37
N GLN A 303 -1.19 19.91 -2.21
CA GLN A 303 -0.91 18.52 -1.86
C GLN A 303 0.47 18.40 -1.22
N VAL A 304 0.58 17.63 -0.14
CA VAL A 304 1.89 17.31 0.43
C VAL A 304 2.40 16.05 -0.27
N GLN A 305 3.51 16.22 -0.99
CA GLN A 305 4.25 15.12 -1.60
C GLN A 305 5.65 15.10 -1.00
N THR A 306 6.10 13.95 -0.55
CA THR A 306 7.53 13.73 -0.35
C THR A 306 8.14 13.45 -1.72
N GLN A 307 8.59 14.50 -2.41
CA GLN A 307 9.50 14.33 -3.54
C GLN A 307 10.88 13.95 -2.99
N LYS A 308 11.67 13.24 -3.81
CA LYS A 308 13.09 13.04 -3.58
C LYS A 308 13.71 14.44 -3.37
N ALA A 309 13.99 14.78 -2.13
CA ALA A 309 14.80 15.93 -1.82
C ALA A 309 16.23 15.50 -2.12
N ASP A 310 16.76 15.87 -3.28
CA ASP A 310 18.20 15.86 -3.45
C ASP A 310 18.74 16.96 -2.51
N PRO A 311 19.58 16.59 -1.50
CA PRO A 311 20.17 17.61 -0.63
C PRO A 311 20.94 18.58 -1.51
N PRO A 312 20.96 19.89 -1.19
CA PRO A 312 21.80 20.86 -1.93
C PRO A 312 23.22 20.33 -2.04
N ASP A 313 23.91 20.61 -3.15
CA ASP A 313 25.28 20.14 -3.40
C ASP A 313 26.23 20.41 -2.22
N GLN A 314 26.01 21.52 -1.50
CA GLN A 314 26.74 21.88 -0.28
C GLN A 314 26.57 20.88 0.88
N VAL A 315 25.44 20.17 0.92
CA VAL A 315 25.19 19.10 1.91
C VAL A 315 25.80 17.79 1.44
N ILE A 316 25.75 17.50 0.14
CA ILE A 316 26.38 16.32 -0.46
C ILE A 316 27.91 16.38 -0.26
N ASP A 317 28.53 17.56 -0.44
CA ASP A 317 29.96 17.77 -0.28
C ASP A 317 30.42 17.68 1.19
N ALA A 318 29.55 17.91 2.17
CA ALA A 318 29.84 17.73 3.58
C ALA A 318 29.85 16.25 4.03
N PHE A 319 29.34 15.35 3.19
CA PHE A 319 29.30 13.89 3.44
C PHE A 319 30.30 13.11 2.56
N ARG A 320 31.12 13.78 1.74
CA ARG A 320 32.27 13.21 1.03
C ARG A 320 33.57 13.42 1.81
#